data_87d741d8a2deba92b6c3979b7be3a723
#
_entry.id   87d741d8a2deba92b6c3979b7be3a723
#
_cell.length_a   1.000
_cell.length_b   1.000
_cell.length_c   1.000
_cell.angle_alpha   90.00
_cell.angle_beta   90.00
_cell.angle_gamma   90.00
#
_symmetry.space_group_name_H-M   'P 1'
#
loop_
_entity.id
_entity.type
_entity.pdbx_description
1 polymer ?
#
loop_
_entity_poly.entity_id
_entity_poly.type
_entity_poly.pdbx_seq_one_letter_code
_entity_poly.pdbx_strand_id
1 'polypeptide(L)'
;MDIIIEPKEPLDAYSTPIVQQTSFWSQVKERLGLHSHAFEFAVRNRDIYDGVGGYAATHADFILFIQHLNREDYIAYVPYGPEIEPSECRQGEFIEELSETLKSYLPKHCVALRYDLNWKSHWCSAEDYDSCGNWLGAPDKEFQELKLNFGTCNHNIVKANMNILPANTIVVDLSYDDEEILRRMKPKTRYNIKLALRHGIEVRSTGIRGLQTWYSLYTEMAIRNGLHINDIEYFRSMFAPKMDAEGTDVDVRLLIAYYEDKPLAAMFLVMSAHRATYLYGASSSFMRNLMPTYALQWAAIRTAKQNKCREYDMFG
;
A
#
# COMPACT_ATOMS: atom_id res chain seq x y z
N MET A 1 17.14 -17.72 15.08
CA MET A 1 15.96 -18.05 14.24
C MET A 1 16.48 -18.70 12.97
N ASP A 2 15.76 -19.69 12.41
CA ASP A 2 16.21 -20.41 11.21
C ASP A 2 15.20 -20.12 10.11
N ILE A 3 15.58 -19.28 9.13
CA ILE A 3 14.75 -18.88 8.00
C ILE A 3 15.34 -19.49 6.73
N ILE A 4 14.55 -20.29 6.03
CA ILE A 4 14.90 -20.86 4.73
C ILE A 4 14.27 -20.00 3.66
N ILE A 5 15.07 -19.52 2.69
CA ILE A 5 14.60 -18.66 1.60
C ILE A 5 14.90 -19.36 0.27
N GLU A 6 13.93 -19.34 -0.64
CA GLU A 6 14.06 -19.83 -2.00
C GLU A 6 13.62 -18.76 -3.01
N PRO A 7 14.39 -18.52 -4.07
CA PRO A 7 13.96 -17.65 -5.16
C PRO A 7 12.72 -18.20 -5.86
N LYS A 8 11.85 -17.30 -6.32
CA LYS A 8 10.59 -17.62 -6.97
C LYS A 8 10.32 -16.62 -8.09
N GLU A 9 9.58 -17.03 -9.09
CA GLU A 9 9.13 -16.08 -10.12
C GLU A 9 8.08 -15.13 -9.53
N PRO A 10 8.13 -13.81 -9.81
CA PRO A 10 7.13 -12.86 -9.31
C PRO A 10 5.68 -13.22 -9.72
N LEU A 11 5.50 -13.91 -10.84
CA LEU A 11 4.18 -14.39 -11.30
C LEU A 11 3.60 -15.49 -10.41
N ASP A 12 4.44 -16.21 -9.68
CA ASP A 12 4.05 -17.29 -8.77
C ASP A 12 3.84 -16.78 -7.34
N ALA A 13 3.89 -15.47 -7.11
CA ALA A 13 3.65 -14.88 -5.79
C ALA A 13 2.24 -15.19 -5.29
N TYR A 14 2.11 -15.45 -3.99
CA TYR A 14 0.82 -15.73 -3.38
C TYR A 14 -0.14 -14.54 -3.51
N SER A 15 -1.43 -14.85 -3.59
CA SER A 15 -2.46 -13.81 -3.60
C SER A 15 -2.47 -13.04 -2.27
N THR A 16 -2.33 -11.74 -2.34
CA THR A 16 -2.23 -10.84 -1.18
C THR A 16 -3.12 -9.62 -1.34
N PRO A 17 -3.67 -9.05 -0.25
CA PRO A 17 -4.37 -7.77 -0.29
C PRO A 17 -3.43 -6.56 -0.45
N ILE A 18 -2.12 -6.75 -0.36
CA ILE A 18 -1.11 -5.71 -0.44
C ILE A 18 -0.70 -5.52 -1.90
N VAL A 19 -1.23 -4.50 -2.56
CA VAL A 19 -0.99 -4.23 -4.00
C VAL A 19 0.50 -4.26 -4.35
N GLN A 20 1.36 -3.72 -3.47
CA GLN A 20 2.80 -3.62 -3.70
C GLN A 20 3.54 -4.95 -3.61
N GLN A 21 2.89 -5.99 -3.10
CA GLN A 21 3.42 -7.35 -2.99
C GLN A 21 2.83 -8.31 -4.03
N THR A 22 2.13 -7.79 -5.04
CA THR A 22 1.51 -8.59 -6.11
C THR A 22 2.41 -8.70 -7.34
N SER A 23 2.23 -9.78 -8.10
CA SER A 23 2.82 -9.93 -9.45
C SER A 23 2.45 -8.79 -10.39
N PHE A 24 1.23 -8.25 -10.26
CA PHE A 24 0.80 -7.06 -10.97
C PHE A 24 1.74 -5.86 -10.73
N TRP A 25 2.07 -5.59 -9.45
CA TRP A 25 2.95 -4.46 -9.12
C TRP A 25 4.37 -4.68 -9.61
N SER A 26 4.86 -5.92 -9.54
CA SER A 26 6.12 -6.33 -10.15
C SER A 26 6.17 -5.97 -11.64
N GLN A 27 5.19 -6.39 -12.43
CA GLN A 27 5.10 -6.08 -13.87
C GLN A 27 5.03 -4.56 -14.13
N VAL A 28 4.26 -3.82 -13.33
CA VAL A 28 4.22 -2.35 -13.44
C VAL A 28 5.60 -1.74 -13.21
N LYS A 29 6.32 -2.19 -12.19
CA LYS A 29 7.65 -1.65 -11.84
C LYS A 29 8.72 -2.05 -12.85
N GLU A 30 8.69 -3.26 -13.38
CA GLU A 30 9.60 -3.72 -14.43
C GLU A 30 9.47 -2.89 -15.72
N ARG A 31 8.24 -2.53 -16.12
CA ARG A 31 8.01 -1.62 -17.24
C ARG A 31 8.56 -0.22 -17.02
N LEU A 32 8.76 0.16 -15.78
CA LEU A 32 9.39 1.42 -15.37
C LEU A 32 10.91 1.29 -15.16
N GLY A 33 11.49 0.15 -15.52
CA GLY A 33 12.94 -0.11 -15.46
C GLY A 33 13.45 -0.54 -14.08
N LEU A 34 12.57 -0.94 -13.16
CA LEU A 34 12.96 -1.52 -11.87
C LEU A 34 12.95 -3.04 -11.97
N HIS A 35 14.01 -3.69 -11.52
CA HIS A 35 14.04 -5.15 -11.43
C HIS A 35 13.37 -5.63 -10.14
N SER A 36 12.46 -6.58 -10.27
CA SER A 36 11.79 -7.24 -9.16
C SER A 36 12.38 -8.64 -8.93
N HIS A 37 12.41 -9.05 -7.67
CA HIS A 37 12.74 -10.41 -7.26
C HIS A 37 11.68 -10.87 -6.26
N ALA A 38 11.20 -12.08 -6.41
CA ALA A 38 10.31 -12.71 -5.44
C ALA A 38 11.03 -13.84 -4.72
N PHE A 39 10.72 -13.99 -3.45
CA PHE A 39 11.25 -15.05 -2.59
C PHE A 39 10.13 -15.68 -1.80
N GLU A 40 10.13 -16.99 -1.72
CA GLU A 40 9.38 -17.72 -0.71
C GLU A 40 10.28 -17.97 0.50
N PHE A 41 9.74 -17.91 1.70
CA PHE A 41 10.46 -18.27 2.91
C PHE A 41 9.62 -19.11 3.84
N ALA A 42 10.32 -19.93 4.61
CA ALA A 42 9.73 -20.75 5.65
C ALA A 42 10.40 -20.44 7.00
N VAL A 43 9.59 -20.30 8.04
CA VAL A 43 10.03 -20.06 9.41
C VAL A 43 9.16 -20.85 10.40
N ARG A 44 9.76 -21.40 11.46
CA ARG A 44 9.01 -22.13 12.48
C ARG A 44 8.15 -21.18 13.31
N ASN A 45 6.88 -21.52 13.51
CA ASN A 45 5.95 -20.66 14.25
C ASN A 45 6.43 -20.33 15.67
N ARG A 46 7.09 -21.27 16.34
CA ARG A 46 7.66 -21.08 17.69
C ARG A 46 8.77 -20.02 17.74
N ASP A 47 9.41 -19.72 16.60
CA ASP A 47 10.51 -18.78 16.51
C ASP A 47 10.00 -17.34 16.27
N ILE A 48 8.78 -17.20 15.77
CA ILE A 48 8.16 -15.90 15.44
C ILE A 48 6.93 -15.53 16.28
N TYR A 49 6.29 -16.52 16.94
CA TYR A 49 5.11 -16.25 17.77
C TYR A 49 5.32 -16.71 19.21
N ASP A 50 4.99 -15.83 20.16
CA ASP A 50 5.07 -16.15 21.58
C ASP A 50 4.00 -17.16 21.98
N GLY A 51 4.37 -18.07 22.88
CA GLY A 51 3.46 -19.09 23.43
C GLY A 51 3.08 -20.20 22.43
N VAL A 52 3.64 -20.22 21.24
CA VAL A 52 3.42 -21.27 20.24
C VAL A 52 4.52 -22.32 20.33
N GLY A 53 4.12 -23.57 20.57
CA GLY A 53 5.01 -24.74 20.58
C GLY A 53 4.87 -25.58 19.30
N GLY A 54 5.71 -26.61 19.20
CA GLY A 54 5.64 -27.61 18.12
C GLY A 54 6.57 -27.32 16.94
N TYR A 55 6.33 -28.07 15.84
CA TYR A 55 7.20 -28.06 14.65
C TYR A 55 6.53 -27.39 13.43
N ALA A 56 5.32 -26.83 13.58
CA ALA A 56 4.64 -26.13 12.51
C ALA A 56 5.48 -24.96 12.01
N ALA A 57 5.54 -24.80 10.69
CA ALA A 57 6.18 -23.68 10.02
C ALA A 57 5.14 -22.85 9.26
N THR A 58 5.36 -21.56 9.20
CA THR A 58 4.65 -20.65 8.31
C THR A 58 5.47 -20.45 7.04
N HIS A 59 4.79 -20.58 5.91
CA HIS A 59 5.32 -20.27 4.59
C HIS A 59 4.69 -18.97 4.12
N ALA A 60 5.52 -18.08 3.60
CA ALA A 60 5.07 -16.84 2.99
C ALA A 60 6.06 -16.42 1.91
N ASP A 61 5.66 -15.47 1.11
CA ASP A 61 6.55 -14.87 0.14
C ASP A 61 6.55 -13.34 0.25
N PHE A 62 7.47 -12.74 -0.47
CA PHE A 62 7.51 -11.29 -0.65
C PHE A 62 8.24 -10.93 -1.94
N ILE A 63 7.94 -9.73 -2.43
CA ILE A 63 8.58 -9.13 -3.60
C ILE A 63 9.45 -7.96 -3.13
N LEU A 64 10.68 -7.91 -3.63
CA LEU A 64 11.56 -6.77 -3.47
C LEU A 64 11.95 -6.17 -4.82
N PHE A 65 12.34 -4.91 -4.81
CA PHE A 65 12.76 -4.15 -5.98
C PHE A 65 14.19 -3.66 -5.80
N ILE A 66 15.01 -3.85 -6.84
CA ILE A 66 16.37 -3.32 -6.87
C ILE A 66 16.31 -1.91 -7.43
N GLN A 67 16.75 -0.95 -6.62
CA GLN A 67 16.80 0.46 -6.97
C GLN A 67 18.26 0.92 -7.05
N HIS A 68 18.62 1.55 -8.16
CA HIS A 68 19.93 2.18 -8.30
C HIS A 68 20.02 3.46 -7.46
N LEU A 69 21.04 3.57 -6.61
CA LEU A 69 21.40 4.83 -5.95
C LEU A 69 22.31 5.67 -6.84
N ASN A 70 23.23 5.00 -7.52
CA ASN A 70 24.18 5.58 -8.47
C ASN A 70 24.55 4.50 -9.49
N ARG A 71 25.68 4.66 -10.20
CA ARG A 71 26.13 3.72 -11.23
C ARG A 71 26.58 2.36 -10.68
N GLU A 72 27.00 2.30 -9.43
CA GLU A 72 27.61 1.12 -8.80
C GLU A 72 26.75 0.53 -7.68
N ASP A 73 26.08 1.39 -6.90
CA ASP A 73 25.40 1.00 -5.68
C ASP A 73 23.89 0.86 -5.86
N TYR A 74 23.32 -0.09 -5.10
CA TYR A 74 21.91 -0.45 -5.12
C TYR A 74 21.31 -0.44 -3.72
N ILE A 75 20.02 -0.26 -3.66
CA ILE A 75 19.19 -0.60 -2.50
C ILE A 75 18.19 -1.67 -2.93
N ALA A 76 17.99 -2.69 -2.09
CA ALA A 76 16.88 -3.61 -2.21
C ALA A 76 15.73 -3.10 -1.33
N TYR A 77 14.54 -2.92 -1.92
CA TYR A 77 13.38 -2.33 -1.26
C TYR A 77 12.21 -3.30 -1.23
N VAL A 78 11.70 -3.58 -0.04
CA VAL A 78 10.51 -4.41 0.23
C VAL A 78 9.35 -3.50 0.65
N PRO A 79 8.41 -3.19 -0.26
CA PRO A 79 7.26 -2.33 0.05
C PRO A 79 6.17 -3.11 0.78
N TYR A 80 5.78 -2.70 1.98
CA TYR A 80 4.74 -3.32 2.82
C TYR A 80 4.88 -4.85 2.98
N GLY A 81 6.12 -5.32 3.05
CA GLY A 81 6.42 -6.73 3.23
C GLY A 81 7.58 -6.98 4.18
N PRO A 82 7.77 -8.25 4.59
CA PRO A 82 6.89 -9.38 4.35
C PRO A 82 5.54 -9.24 5.09
N GLU A 83 4.50 -9.95 4.60
CA GLU A 83 3.14 -9.83 5.18
C GLU A 83 3.02 -10.45 6.59
N ILE A 84 3.87 -11.43 6.91
CA ILE A 84 3.93 -12.03 8.24
C ILE A 84 4.32 -10.99 9.28
N GLU A 85 3.52 -10.87 10.35
CA GLU A 85 3.81 -10.04 11.51
C GLU A 85 4.20 -10.93 12.69
N PRO A 86 5.50 -11.03 13.04
CA PRO A 86 5.93 -11.74 14.23
C PRO A 86 5.44 -11.08 15.52
N SER A 87 5.43 -11.85 16.63
CA SER A 87 5.21 -11.26 17.95
C SER A 87 6.20 -10.13 18.19
N GLU A 88 5.77 -9.09 18.89
CA GLU A 88 6.50 -7.84 19.07
C GLU A 88 7.96 -8.00 19.48
N CYS A 89 8.21 -8.91 20.44
CA CYS A 89 9.57 -9.19 20.92
C CYS A 89 10.45 -9.98 19.92
N ARG A 90 9.86 -10.51 18.83
CA ARG A 90 10.56 -11.30 17.81
C ARG A 90 10.81 -10.54 16.52
N GLN A 91 10.22 -9.35 16.37
CA GLN A 91 10.25 -8.59 15.11
C GLN A 91 11.66 -8.19 14.70
N GLY A 92 12.47 -7.70 15.64
CA GLY A 92 13.86 -7.30 15.35
C GLY A 92 14.72 -8.49 14.90
N GLU A 93 14.68 -9.59 15.65
CA GLU A 93 15.40 -10.83 15.32
C GLU A 93 14.96 -11.39 13.96
N PHE A 94 13.65 -11.36 13.67
CA PHE A 94 13.10 -11.83 12.39
C PHE A 94 13.63 -11.03 11.21
N ILE A 95 13.60 -9.69 11.27
CA ILE A 95 14.10 -8.82 10.19
C ILE A 95 15.61 -8.97 10.02
N GLU A 96 16.36 -9.10 11.11
CA GLU A 96 17.81 -9.34 11.06
C GLU A 96 18.11 -10.64 10.31
N GLU A 97 17.52 -11.77 10.73
CA GLU A 97 17.75 -13.08 10.15
C GLU A 97 17.31 -13.15 8.69
N LEU A 98 16.13 -12.57 8.37
CA LEU A 98 15.64 -12.47 7.00
C LEU A 98 16.62 -11.69 6.12
N SER A 99 17.14 -10.58 6.62
CA SER A 99 18.08 -9.72 5.89
C SER A 99 19.42 -10.42 5.66
N GLU A 100 19.98 -11.09 6.67
CA GLU A 100 21.24 -11.80 6.53
C GLU A 100 21.12 -13.00 5.56
N THR A 101 19.98 -13.71 5.61
CA THR A 101 19.73 -14.82 4.67
C THR A 101 19.56 -14.31 3.23
N LEU A 102 18.87 -13.18 3.04
CA LEU A 102 18.71 -12.54 1.72
C LEU A 102 20.00 -12.07 1.08
N LYS A 103 20.99 -11.73 1.88
CA LYS A 103 22.25 -11.11 1.43
C LYS A 103 22.96 -11.91 0.31
N SER A 104 22.85 -13.23 0.34
CA SER A 104 23.44 -14.11 -0.68
C SER A 104 22.78 -14.02 -2.06
N TYR A 105 21.54 -13.54 -2.11
CA TYR A 105 20.73 -13.41 -3.31
C TYR A 105 20.76 -12.00 -3.90
N LEU A 106 21.30 -11.02 -3.17
CA LEU A 106 21.31 -9.63 -3.60
C LEU A 106 22.51 -9.34 -4.51
N PRO A 107 22.40 -8.36 -5.42
CA PRO A 107 23.53 -7.94 -6.25
C PRO A 107 24.73 -7.53 -5.41
N LYS A 108 25.93 -7.75 -5.94
CA LYS A 108 27.13 -7.12 -5.38
C LYS A 108 26.91 -5.61 -5.34
N HIS A 109 27.40 -4.94 -4.31
CA HIS A 109 27.16 -3.50 -4.07
C HIS A 109 25.70 -3.14 -3.67
N CYS A 110 24.90 -4.09 -3.25
CA CYS A 110 23.69 -3.77 -2.51
C CYS A 110 24.09 -3.25 -1.12
N VAL A 111 23.95 -1.94 -0.92
CA VAL A 111 24.44 -1.25 0.30
C VAL A 111 23.43 -1.24 1.43
N ALA A 112 22.15 -1.49 1.13
CA ALA A 112 21.10 -1.55 2.12
C ALA A 112 19.88 -2.38 1.66
N LEU A 113 19.24 -3.04 2.63
CA LEU A 113 17.88 -3.55 2.53
C LEU A 113 16.96 -2.54 3.22
N ARG A 114 15.91 -2.15 2.55
CA ARG A 114 14.88 -1.27 3.11
C ARG A 114 13.54 -1.98 3.13
N TYR A 115 12.88 -1.92 4.28
CA TYR A 115 11.52 -2.40 4.48
C TYR A 115 10.60 -1.24 4.83
N ASP A 116 9.46 -1.11 4.17
CA ASP A 116 8.32 -0.41 4.70
C ASP A 116 7.35 -1.49 5.20
N LEU A 117 7.33 -1.70 6.51
CA LEU A 117 6.56 -2.79 7.13
C LEU A 117 5.09 -2.39 7.27
N ASN A 118 4.19 -3.34 6.98
CA ASN A 118 2.74 -3.16 7.15
C ASN A 118 2.24 -3.57 8.54
N TRP A 119 3.15 -3.85 9.45
CA TRP A 119 2.84 -4.31 10.81
C TRP A 119 2.17 -3.20 11.63
N LYS A 120 1.42 -3.61 12.64
CA LYS A 120 0.82 -2.66 13.58
C LYS A 120 1.91 -1.84 14.27
N SER A 121 1.65 -0.54 14.42
CA SER A 121 2.53 0.32 15.20
C SER A 121 2.40 -0.01 16.68
N HIS A 122 3.52 -0.18 17.37
CA HIS A 122 3.58 -0.33 18.82
C HIS A 122 3.12 0.92 19.58
N TRP A 123 3.02 2.05 18.88
CA TRP A 123 2.73 3.38 19.41
C TRP A 123 1.28 3.81 19.12
N CYS A 124 0.36 2.87 18.99
CA CYS A 124 -1.07 3.10 18.74
C CYS A 124 -1.95 2.45 19.83
N SER A 125 -1.43 2.29 21.05
CA SER A 125 -2.20 1.88 22.22
C SER A 125 -3.02 3.05 22.78
N ALA A 126 -3.94 2.77 23.70
CA ALA A 126 -4.73 3.84 24.34
C ALA A 126 -3.87 4.88 25.07
N GLU A 127 -2.68 4.49 25.54
CA GLU A 127 -1.72 5.33 26.24
C GLU A 127 -1.01 6.33 25.31
N ASP A 128 -1.01 6.08 24.00
CA ASP A 128 -0.39 6.93 22.99
C ASP A 128 -1.30 8.06 22.50
N TYR A 129 -2.46 8.22 23.13
CA TYR A 129 -3.41 9.30 22.83
C TYR A 129 -3.56 10.26 23.99
N ASP A 130 -3.74 11.55 23.68
CA ASP A 130 -4.05 12.56 24.70
C ASP A 130 -5.49 12.42 25.22
N SER A 131 -5.85 13.20 26.25
CA SER A 131 -7.19 13.22 26.83
C SER A 131 -8.29 13.68 25.84
N CYS A 132 -7.89 14.28 24.72
CA CYS A 132 -8.81 14.72 23.63
C CYS A 132 -8.89 13.67 22.51
N GLY A 133 -8.15 12.55 22.64
CA GLY A 133 -8.11 11.48 21.62
C GLY A 133 -7.21 11.80 20.43
N ASN A 134 -6.29 12.76 20.55
CA ASN A 134 -5.29 12.99 19.51
C ASN A 134 -4.08 12.08 19.76
N TRP A 135 -3.59 11.47 18.71
CA TRP A 135 -2.38 10.66 18.77
C TRP A 135 -1.15 11.51 19.08
N LEU A 136 -0.37 11.10 20.07
CA LEU A 136 0.83 11.79 20.53
C LEU A 136 2.04 11.60 19.59
N GLY A 137 1.92 10.72 18.61
CA GLY A 137 2.99 10.36 17.69
C GLY A 137 3.85 9.20 18.18
N ALA A 138 4.70 8.70 17.28
CA ALA A 138 5.69 7.72 17.63
C ALA A 138 6.84 8.39 18.45
N PRO A 139 7.54 7.64 19.33
CA PRO A 139 8.68 8.17 20.06
C PRO A 139 9.84 8.51 19.12
N ASP A 140 10.88 9.11 19.67
CA ASP A 140 12.08 9.48 18.93
C ASP A 140 12.69 8.28 18.18
N LYS A 141 13.36 8.60 17.07
CA LYS A 141 13.96 7.62 16.17
C LYS A 141 14.89 6.65 16.88
N GLU A 142 15.73 7.14 17.77
CA GLU A 142 16.69 6.36 18.55
C GLU A 142 16.01 5.31 19.43
N PHE A 143 14.87 5.66 20.02
CA PHE A 143 14.09 4.71 20.82
C PHE A 143 13.43 3.62 19.93
N GLN A 144 12.93 4.01 18.76
CA GLN A 144 12.39 3.06 17.79
C GLN A 144 13.47 2.09 17.28
N GLU A 145 14.69 2.59 17.00
CA GLU A 145 15.84 1.78 16.62
C GLU A 145 16.26 0.82 17.74
N LEU A 146 16.36 1.32 18.97
CA LEU A 146 16.69 0.49 20.14
C LEU A 146 15.69 -0.67 20.29
N LYS A 147 14.40 -0.38 20.19
CA LYS A 147 13.35 -1.41 20.28
C LYS A 147 13.47 -2.44 19.16
N LEU A 148 13.69 -1.99 17.93
CA LEU A 148 13.81 -2.86 16.76
C LEU A 148 15.08 -3.74 16.83
N ASN A 149 16.17 -3.21 17.40
CA ASN A 149 17.42 -3.96 17.59
C ASN A 149 17.47 -4.78 18.88
N PHE A 150 16.41 -4.77 19.69
CA PHE A 150 16.38 -5.57 20.91
C PHE A 150 16.39 -7.07 20.58
N GLY A 151 17.35 -7.81 21.15
CA GLY A 151 17.52 -9.23 20.91
C GLY A 151 18.20 -9.61 19.58
N THR A 152 18.69 -8.64 18.78
CA THR A 152 19.45 -8.90 17.56
C THR A 152 20.95 -9.11 17.83
N CYS A 153 21.66 -9.76 16.88
CA CYS A 153 23.08 -10.03 16.99
C CYS A 153 23.94 -8.91 16.43
N ASN A 154 23.51 -8.27 15.33
CA ASN A 154 24.30 -7.32 14.57
C ASN A 154 23.96 -5.84 14.82
N HIS A 155 22.79 -5.57 15.38
CA HIS A 155 22.29 -4.19 15.65
C HIS A 155 22.35 -3.25 14.43
N ASN A 156 22.20 -3.80 13.21
CA ASN A 156 22.32 -3.06 11.95
C ASN A 156 20.99 -2.51 11.45
N ILE A 157 19.93 -2.63 12.23
CA ILE A 157 18.60 -2.15 11.88
C ILE A 157 18.46 -0.70 12.30
N VAL A 158 18.23 0.18 11.32
CA VAL A 158 18.14 1.63 11.52
C VAL A 158 16.80 2.14 11.01
N LYS A 159 16.12 2.93 11.82
CA LYS A 159 14.86 3.59 11.41
C LYS A 159 15.11 4.56 10.26
N ALA A 160 14.44 4.35 9.12
CA ALA A 160 14.55 5.25 7.97
C ALA A 160 14.12 6.68 8.30
N ASN A 161 14.77 7.68 7.69
CA ASN A 161 14.47 9.10 7.93
C ASN A 161 13.12 9.52 7.37
N MET A 162 12.59 8.81 6.36
CA MET A 162 11.31 9.08 5.71
C MET A 162 10.64 7.78 5.30
N ASN A 163 9.33 7.78 5.26
CA ASN A 163 8.55 6.69 4.68
C ASN A 163 8.43 6.89 3.16
N ILE A 164 8.54 5.81 2.38
CA ILE A 164 8.26 5.84 0.93
C ILE A 164 6.76 5.64 0.71
N LEU A 165 6.17 4.72 1.46
CA LEU A 165 4.73 4.46 1.46
C LEU A 165 4.07 5.09 2.69
N PRO A 166 2.75 5.36 2.67
CA PRO A 166 2.03 5.89 3.82
C PRO A 166 2.22 5.02 5.06
N ALA A 167 2.65 5.63 6.16
CA ALA A 167 2.82 4.91 7.44
C ALA A 167 1.48 4.67 8.17
N ASN A 168 0.47 5.49 7.87
CA ASN A 168 -0.85 5.39 8.48
C ASN A 168 -1.91 5.37 7.37
N THR A 169 -2.95 4.58 7.57
CA THR A 169 -4.10 4.54 6.68
C THR A 169 -5.39 4.33 7.45
N ILE A 170 -6.52 4.53 6.75
CA ILE A 170 -7.86 4.19 7.24
C ILE A 170 -8.38 3.05 6.39
N VAL A 171 -8.68 1.93 7.05
CA VAL A 171 -9.35 0.80 6.41
C VAL A 171 -10.83 0.82 6.78
N VAL A 172 -11.70 0.84 5.77
CA VAL A 172 -13.15 0.76 5.92
C VAL A 172 -13.58 -0.70 5.76
N ASP A 173 -14.24 -1.22 6.78
CA ASP A 173 -14.84 -2.56 6.75
C ASP A 173 -16.08 -2.56 5.84
N LEU A 174 -16.03 -3.35 4.78
CA LEU A 174 -17.08 -3.48 3.77
C LEU A 174 -18.07 -4.63 4.04
N SER A 175 -17.94 -5.35 5.14
CA SER A 175 -18.87 -6.41 5.54
C SER A 175 -20.26 -5.88 5.88
N TYR A 176 -20.34 -4.61 6.27
CA TYR A 176 -21.58 -3.92 6.59
C TYR A 176 -22.34 -3.50 5.32
N ASP A 177 -23.66 -3.28 5.45
CA ASP A 177 -24.45 -2.68 4.39
C ASP A 177 -24.11 -1.18 4.19
N ASP A 178 -24.61 -0.60 3.11
CA ASP A 178 -24.30 0.78 2.74
C ASP A 178 -24.79 1.79 3.78
N GLU A 179 -25.93 1.52 4.44
CA GLU A 179 -26.50 2.39 5.46
C GLU A 179 -25.64 2.40 6.72
N GLU A 180 -25.18 1.23 7.14
CA GLU A 180 -24.31 1.08 8.31
C GLU A 180 -22.94 1.68 8.06
N ILE A 181 -22.34 1.48 6.87
CA ILE A 181 -21.07 2.13 6.49
C ILE A 181 -21.24 3.65 6.58
N LEU A 182 -22.30 4.21 6.01
CA LEU A 182 -22.58 5.65 6.11
C LEU A 182 -22.79 6.09 7.56
N ARG A 183 -23.49 5.29 8.38
CA ARG A 183 -23.77 5.61 9.79
C ARG A 183 -22.47 5.75 10.61
N ARG A 184 -21.46 4.93 10.32
CA ARG A 184 -20.14 4.95 10.97
C ARG A 184 -19.26 6.12 10.55
N MET A 185 -19.56 6.76 9.43
CA MET A 185 -18.82 7.96 8.99
C MET A 185 -19.16 9.17 9.87
N LYS A 186 -18.24 10.14 9.94
CA LYS A 186 -18.49 11.43 10.59
C LYS A 186 -19.71 12.13 9.95
N PRO A 187 -20.54 12.86 10.72
CA PRO A 187 -21.73 13.53 10.19
C PRO A 187 -21.44 14.42 8.97
N LYS A 188 -20.32 15.16 8.98
CA LYS A 188 -19.90 16.00 7.87
C LYS A 188 -19.61 15.20 6.59
N THR A 189 -19.00 14.01 6.71
CA THR A 189 -18.73 13.12 5.57
C THR A 189 -20.02 12.65 4.92
N ARG A 190 -20.97 12.13 5.72
CA ARG A 190 -22.30 11.74 5.22
C ARG A 190 -23.05 12.87 4.54
N TYR A 191 -22.98 14.05 5.13
CA TYR A 191 -23.60 15.25 4.56
C TYR A 191 -23.00 15.57 3.20
N ASN A 192 -21.66 15.58 3.07
CA ASN A 192 -20.99 15.92 1.83
C ASN A 192 -21.20 14.87 0.72
N ILE A 193 -21.28 13.59 1.05
CA ILE A 193 -21.68 12.55 0.10
C ILE A 193 -23.08 12.82 -0.45
N LYS A 194 -24.06 13.03 0.44
CA LYS A 194 -25.44 13.32 0.03
C LYS A 194 -25.55 14.63 -0.76
N LEU A 195 -24.76 15.63 -0.40
CA LEU A 195 -24.70 16.92 -1.10
C LEU A 195 -24.19 16.74 -2.54
N ALA A 196 -23.07 16.03 -2.72
CA ALA A 196 -22.50 15.77 -4.02
C ALA A 196 -23.49 15.03 -4.95
N LEU A 197 -24.15 13.99 -4.44
CA LEU A 197 -25.15 13.24 -5.19
C LEU A 197 -26.36 14.12 -5.59
N ARG A 198 -26.84 14.98 -4.69
CA ARG A 198 -27.94 15.93 -4.98
C ARG A 198 -27.53 16.97 -6.02
N HIS A 199 -26.28 17.36 -6.09
CA HIS A 199 -25.77 18.26 -7.11
C HIS A 199 -25.56 17.57 -8.48
N GLY A 200 -25.84 16.28 -8.59
CA GLY A 200 -25.71 15.55 -9.85
C GLY A 200 -24.28 15.16 -10.20
N ILE A 201 -23.41 15.02 -9.20
CA ILE A 201 -22.08 14.42 -9.45
C ILE A 201 -22.25 12.96 -9.85
N GLU A 202 -21.75 12.62 -11.03
CA GLU A 202 -21.73 11.26 -11.56
C GLU A 202 -20.31 10.70 -11.54
N VAL A 203 -20.15 9.45 -11.11
CA VAL A 203 -18.86 8.76 -11.14
C VAL A 203 -18.89 7.65 -12.19
N ARG A 204 -17.95 7.74 -13.12
CA ARG A 204 -17.84 6.80 -14.25
C ARG A 204 -16.53 6.04 -14.17
N SER A 205 -16.56 4.72 -14.43
CA SER A 205 -15.36 3.90 -14.63
C SER A 205 -14.93 3.98 -16.09
N THR A 206 -13.75 4.48 -16.35
CA THR A 206 -13.31 4.84 -17.71
C THR A 206 -12.16 3.99 -18.25
N GLY A 207 -11.46 3.26 -17.37
CA GLY A 207 -10.26 2.51 -17.73
C GLY A 207 -9.21 3.39 -18.42
N ILE A 208 -8.40 2.81 -19.29
CA ILE A 208 -7.29 3.50 -19.99
C ILE A 208 -7.77 4.69 -20.84
N ARG A 209 -9.01 4.69 -21.33
CA ARG A 209 -9.56 5.81 -22.11
C ARG A 209 -9.65 7.10 -21.31
N GLY A 210 -9.78 7.00 -19.98
CA GLY A 210 -9.80 8.16 -19.07
C GLY A 210 -8.41 8.68 -18.70
N LEU A 211 -7.34 8.05 -19.15
CA LEU A 211 -5.98 8.33 -18.67
C LEU A 211 -5.56 9.79 -18.93
N GLN A 212 -5.89 10.36 -20.08
CA GLN A 212 -5.58 11.77 -20.38
C GLN A 212 -6.33 12.73 -19.46
N THR A 213 -7.60 12.46 -19.17
CA THR A 213 -8.41 13.24 -18.23
C THR A 213 -7.85 13.13 -16.81
N TRP A 214 -7.49 11.92 -16.38
CA TRP A 214 -6.79 11.71 -15.11
C TRP A 214 -5.53 12.55 -15.02
N TYR A 215 -4.66 12.47 -16.03
CA TYR A 215 -3.38 13.14 -16.01
C TYR A 215 -3.50 14.67 -15.97
N SER A 216 -4.51 15.22 -16.64
CA SER A 216 -4.81 16.66 -16.55
C SER A 216 -5.19 17.08 -15.13
N LEU A 217 -6.06 16.32 -14.45
CA LEU A 217 -6.43 16.58 -13.04
C LEU A 217 -5.25 16.40 -12.11
N TYR A 218 -4.41 15.37 -12.35
CA TYR A 218 -3.24 15.06 -11.55
C TYR A 218 -2.19 16.19 -11.66
N THR A 219 -1.94 16.70 -12.87
CA THR A 219 -1.04 17.83 -13.12
C THR A 219 -1.54 19.10 -12.45
N GLU A 220 -2.86 19.41 -12.57
CA GLU A 220 -3.47 20.56 -11.90
C GLU A 220 -3.28 20.48 -10.37
N MET A 221 -3.54 19.30 -9.79
CA MET A 221 -3.37 19.05 -8.36
C MET A 221 -1.91 19.20 -7.92
N ALA A 222 -0.98 18.67 -8.70
CA ALA A 222 0.45 18.71 -8.39
C ALA A 222 1.00 20.14 -8.44
N ILE A 223 0.67 20.91 -9.45
CA ILE A 223 1.04 22.34 -9.56
C ILE A 223 0.52 23.12 -8.34
N ARG A 224 -0.76 22.90 -7.99
CA ARG A 224 -1.38 23.56 -6.82
C ARG A 224 -0.68 23.25 -5.52
N ASN A 225 -0.18 22.03 -5.34
CA ASN A 225 0.42 21.54 -4.10
C ASN A 225 1.97 21.57 -4.10
N GLY A 226 2.61 22.01 -5.19
CA GLY A 226 4.07 22.04 -5.32
C GLY A 226 4.71 20.67 -5.31
N LEU A 227 4.04 19.64 -5.87
CA LEU A 227 4.51 18.26 -5.86
C LEU A 227 5.22 17.91 -7.16
N HIS A 228 6.25 17.08 -7.06
CA HIS A 228 6.80 16.37 -8.21
C HIS A 228 5.82 15.29 -8.65
N ILE A 229 5.67 15.11 -9.95
CA ILE A 229 4.72 14.17 -10.54
C ILE A 229 5.43 13.09 -11.35
N ASN A 230 4.84 11.90 -11.34
CA ASN A 230 5.18 10.87 -12.33
C ASN A 230 4.64 11.30 -13.69
N ASP A 231 5.26 10.86 -14.75
CA ASP A 231 4.78 11.06 -16.11
C ASP A 231 3.53 10.21 -16.41
N ILE A 232 2.90 10.48 -17.57
CA ILE A 232 1.69 9.75 -17.97
C ILE A 232 1.96 8.27 -18.24
N GLU A 233 3.17 7.90 -18.63
CA GLU A 233 3.56 6.52 -18.92
C GLU A 233 3.62 5.69 -17.65
N TYR A 234 3.97 6.30 -16.52
CA TYR A 234 3.84 5.66 -15.22
C TYR A 234 2.42 5.15 -14.96
N PHE A 235 1.40 5.99 -15.21
CA PHE A 235 0.00 5.60 -15.02
C PHE A 235 -0.51 4.68 -16.13
N ARG A 236 0.03 4.80 -17.33
CA ARG A 236 -0.26 3.87 -18.43
C ARG A 236 0.18 2.45 -18.11
N SER A 237 1.34 2.29 -17.47
CA SER A 237 1.88 0.99 -17.09
C SER A 237 0.96 0.20 -16.16
N MET A 238 0.08 0.87 -15.40
CA MET A 238 -0.89 0.21 -14.52
C MET A 238 -2.00 -0.54 -15.27
N PHE A 239 -2.22 -0.24 -16.54
CA PHE A 239 -3.20 -0.97 -17.36
C PHE A 239 -2.57 -2.09 -18.18
N ALA A 240 -1.25 -2.11 -18.32
CA ALA A 240 -0.55 -3.02 -19.18
C ALA A 240 -0.68 -4.51 -18.75
N PRO A 241 -0.54 -4.88 -17.46
CA PRO A 241 -0.67 -6.28 -17.05
C PRO A 241 -2.02 -6.93 -17.43
N LYS A 242 -3.09 -6.14 -17.45
CA LYS A 242 -4.42 -6.59 -17.85
C LYS A 242 -4.55 -6.74 -19.38
N MET A 243 -3.73 -6.02 -20.14
CA MET A 243 -3.77 -6.06 -21.62
C MET A 243 -2.97 -7.23 -22.18
N ASP A 244 -1.98 -7.72 -21.46
CA ASP A 244 -1.06 -8.77 -21.92
C ASP A 244 -1.59 -10.19 -21.71
N ALA A 245 -2.87 -10.38 -21.37
CA ALA A 245 -3.55 -11.67 -21.18
C ALA A 245 -2.91 -12.63 -20.13
N GLU A 246 -1.83 -12.25 -19.48
CA GLU A 246 -1.28 -12.96 -18.34
C GLU A 246 -2.10 -12.58 -17.11
N GLY A 247 -3.01 -13.47 -16.72
CA GLY A 247 -4.02 -13.22 -15.70
C GLY A 247 -3.40 -12.80 -14.37
N THR A 248 -3.50 -11.52 -14.05
CA THR A 248 -3.28 -11.05 -12.68
C THR A 248 -4.61 -11.03 -11.94
N ASP A 249 -4.63 -11.52 -10.70
CA ASP A 249 -5.80 -11.45 -9.83
C ASP A 249 -6.13 -10.02 -9.37
N VAL A 250 -5.49 -9.02 -9.99
CA VAL A 250 -5.62 -7.60 -9.63
C VAL A 250 -6.49 -6.87 -10.66
N ASP A 251 -7.56 -6.22 -10.19
CA ASP A 251 -8.41 -5.37 -11.03
C ASP A 251 -8.10 -3.89 -10.79
N VAL A 252 -7.72 -3.19 -11.85
CA VAL A 252 -7.41 -1.75 -11.83
C VAL A 252 -8.53 -0.98 -12.50
N ARG A 253 -9.10 -0.01 -11.79
CA ARG A 253 -10.14 0.88 -12.30
C ARG A 253 -9.74 2.34 -12.14
N LEU A 254 -9.93 3.09 -13.19
CA LEU A 254 -9.87 4.55 -13.16
C LEU A 254 -11.30 5.08 -13.04
N LEU A 255 -11.62 5.65 -11.88
CA LEU A 255 -12.90 6.28 -11.61
C LEU A 255 -12.76 7.79 -11.75
N ILE A 256 -13.70 8.43 -12.46
CA ILE A 256 -13.71 9.89 -12.65
C ILE A 256 -15.08 10.42 -12.27
N ALA A 257 -15.10 11.42 -11.40
CA ALA A 257 -16.30 12.17 -11.01
C ALA A 257 -16.52 13.36 -11.95
N TYR A 258 -17.71 13.45 -12.51
CA TYR A 258 -18.12 14.48 -13.46
C TYR A 258 -19.29 15.32 -12.92
N TYR A 259 -19.31 16.56 -13.32
CA TYR A 259 -20.47 17.44 -13.26
C TYR A 259 -20.71 18.02 -14.66
N GLU A 260 -21.89 17.75 -15.25
CA GLU A 260 -22.20 18.20 -16.63
C GLU A 260 -21.04 17.92 -17.61
N ASP A 261 -20.55 16.68 -17.63
CA ASP A 261 -19.42 16.21 -18.43
C ASP A 261 -18.05 16.86 -18.14
N LYS A 262 -17.96 17.75 -17.15
CA LYS A 262 -16.68 18.32 -16.70
C LYS A 262 -16.07 17.42 -15.63
N PRO A 263 -14.84 16.90 -15.83
CA PRO A 263 -14.16 16.09 -14.84
C PRO A 263 -13.70 16.97 -13.66
N LEU A 264 -14.03 16.57 -12.44
CA LEU A 264 -13.72 17.34 -11.23
C LEU A 264 -12.79 16.60 -10.27
N ALA A 265 -12.84 15.27 -10.24
CA ALA A 265 -11.96 14.44 -9.42
C ALA A 265 -11.78 13.06 -10.06
N ALA A 266 -10.67 12.42 -9.81
CA ALA A 266 -10.40 11.08 -10.32
C ALA A 266 -9.53 10.27 -9.36
N MET A 267 -9.61 8.93 -9.46
CA MET A 267 -8.78 8.03 -8.67
C MET A 267 -8.46 6.73 -9.41
N PHE A 268 -7.31 6.16 -9.08
CA PHE A 268 -7.02 4.76 -9.31
C PHE A 268 -7.49 3.93 -8.11
N LEU A 269 -8.43 3.05 -8.38
CA LEU A 269 -8.90 2.02 -7.46
C LEU A 269 -8.30 0.68 -7.90
N VAL A 270 -7.54 0.06 -7.02
CA VAL A 270 -6.89 -1.24 -7.29
C VAL A 270 -7.46 -2.27 -6.33
N MET A 271 -7.97 -3.37 -6.87
CA MET A 271 -8.55 -4.46 -6.09
C MET A 271 -7.65 -5.68 -6.19
N SER A 272 -7.17 -6.17 -5.03
CA SER A 272 -6.35 -7.36 -4.90
C SER A 272 -6.86 -8.23 -3.76
N ALA A 273 -6.99 -9.51 -4.00
CA ALA A 273 -7.59 -10.46 -3.05
C ALA A 273 -8.92 -9.93 -2.49
N HIS A 274 -8.97 -9.65 -1.19
CA HIS A 274 -10.19 -9.17 -0.51
C HIS A 274 -10.19 -7.66 -0.23
N ARG A 275 -9.17 -6.90 -0.70
CA ARG A 275 -9.02 -5.46 -0.41
C ARG A 275 -9.07 -4.62 -1.68
N ALA A 276 -9.74 -3.49 -1.58
CA ALA A 276 -9.65 -2.43 -2.58
C ALA A 276 -8.85 -1.26 -2.01
N THR A 277 -7.90 -0.75 -2.78
CA THR A 277 -6.97 0.30 -2.36
C THR A 277 -7.16 1.54 -3.22
N TYR A 278 -7.36 2.71 -2.58
CA TYR A 278 -7.30 4.04 -3.20
C TYR A 278 -5.84 4.42 -3.45
N LEU A 279 -5.29 4.01 -4.59
CA LEU A 279 -3.85 4.08 -4.81
C LEU A 279 -3.36 5.48 -5.20
N TYR A 280 -4.10 6.18 -6.04
CA TYR A 280 -3.82 7.55 -6.46
C TYR A 280 -5.09 8.35 -6.60
N GLY A 281 -5.05 9.64 -6.24
CA GLY A 281 -6.17 10.54 -6.39
C GLY A 281 -5.76 11.93 -6.85
N ALA A 282 -6.66 12.56 -7.60
CA ALA A 282 -6.50 13.92 -8.06
C ALA A 282 -7.84 14.66 -8.04
N SER A 283 -7.80 15.97 -7.88
CA SER A 283 -9.00 16.80 -7.93
C SER A 283 -8.70 18.21 -8.45
N SER A 284 -9.61 18.73 -9.24
CA SER A 284 -9.57 20.11 -9.71
C SER A 284 -9.85 21.11 -8.58
N SER A 285 -9.38 22.32 -8.75
CA SER A 285 -9.76 23.48 -7.94
C SER A 285 -11.16 24.00 -8.29
N PHE A 286 -11.65 23.65 -9.47
CA PHE A 286 -12.93 24.10 -9.98
C PHE A 286 -14.11 23.40 -9.27
N MET A 287 -15.14 24.13 -8.91
CA MET A 287 -16.38 23.61 -8.32
C MET A 287 -16.20 22.69 -7.10
N ARG A 288 -15.22 22.95 -6.24
CA ARG A 288 -14.95 22.16 -5.02
C ARG A 288 -16.13 22.12 -4.05
N ASN A 289 -16.97 23.15 -4.08
CA ASN A 289 -18.21 23.24 -3.30
C ASN A 289 -19.24 22.15 -3.64
N LEU A 290 -19.14 21.52 -4.81
CA LEU A 290 -19.99 20.38 -5.20
C LEU A 290 -19.55 19.04 -4.54
N MET A 291 -18.46 19.05 -3.80
CA MET A 291 -17.93 17.88 -3.05
C MET A 291 -17.62 16.64 -3.91
N PRO A 292 -17.02 16.79 -5.13
CA PRO A 292 -16.85 15.67 -6.07
C PRO A 292 -15.99 14.53 -5.51
N THR A 293 -15.00 14.82 -4.65
CA THR A 293 -14.15 13.81 -4.02
C THR A 293 -14.93 12.91 -3.06
N TYR A 294 -15.97 13.42 -2.40
CA TYR A 294 -16.83 12.62 -1.53
C TYR A 294 -17.72 11.65 -2.32
N ALA A 295 -18.27 12.09 -3.46
CA ALA A 295 -18.99 11.19 -4.36
C ALA A 295 -18.06 10.12 -4.94
N LEU A 296 -16.82 10.50 -5.29
CA LEU A 296 -15.82 9.59 -5.84
C LEU A 296 -15.44 8.49 -4.83
N GLN A 297 -15.12 8.87 -3.59
CA GLN A 297 -14.81 7.90 -2.51
C GLN A 297 -15.99 6.98 -2.23
N TRP A 298 -17.21 7.50 -2.18
CA TRP A 298 -18.40 6.68 -1.96
C TRP A 298 -18.63 5.70 -3.12
N ALA A 299 -18.45 6.14 -4.35
CA ALA A 299 -18.54 5.26 -5.52
C ALA A 299 -17.46 4.17 -5.50
N ALA A 300 -16.24 4.50 -5.07
CA ALA A 300 -15.16 3.53 -4.91
C ALA A 300 -15.50 2.44 -3.87
N ILE A 301 -16.01 2.83 -2.69
CA ILE A 301 -16.48 1.90 -1.65
C ILE A 301 -17.55 0.96 -2.21
N ARG A 302 -18.56 1.48 -2.90
CA ARG A 302 -19.60 0.66 -3.52
C ARG A 302 -19.08 -0.26 -4.60
N THR A 303 -18.14 0.23 -5.42
CA THR A 303 -17.47 -0.58 -6.46
C THR A 303 -16.70 -1.73 -5.83
N ALA A 304 -15.97 -1.49 -4.75
CA ALA A 304 -15.24 -2.52 -4.00
C ALA A 304 -16.19 -3.60 -3.45
N LYS A 305 -17.30 -3.21 -2.82
CA LYS A 305 -18.34 -4.16 -2.34
C LYS A 305 -18.93 -5.01 -3.46
N GLN A 306 -19.27 -4.40 -4.59
CA GLN A 306 -19.82 -5.10 -5.76
C GLN A 306 -18.84 -6.15 -6.31
N ASN A 307 -17.52 -5.92 -6.13
CA ASN A 307 -16.47 -6.85 -6.49
C ASN A 307 -16.04 -7.76 -5.33
N LYS A 308 -16.87 -7.88 -4.29
CA LYS A 308 -16.69 -8.79 -3.15
C LYS A 308 -15.46 -8.50 -2.28
N CYS A 309 -14.89 -7.30 -2.35
CA CYS A 309 -13.90 -6.87 -1.40
C CYS A 309 -14.51 -6.76 0.01
N ARG A 310 -13.73 -7.10 1.02
CA ARG A 310 -14.12 -7.01 2.44
C ARG A 310 -13.61 -5.73 3.08
N GLU A 311 -12.61 -5.12 2.47
CA GLU A 311 -11.91 -3.96 2.99
C GLU A 311 -11.71 -2.91 1.89
N TYR A 312 -11.76 -1.64 2.29
CA TYR A 312 -11.38 -0.51 1.46
C TYR A 312 -10.32 0.31 2.18
N ASP A 313 -9.12 0.32 1.64
CA ASP A 313 -7.95 1.03 2.16
C ASP A 313 -7.85 2.41 1.51
N MET A 314 -7.87 3.47 2.32
CA MET A 314 -7.76 4.86 1.84
C MET A 314 -6.33 5.28 1.53
N PHE A 315 -5.36 4.43 1.85
CA PHE A 315 -3.95 4.56 1.50
C PHE A 315 -3.32 5.92 1.87
N GLY A 316 -3.49 6.32 3.12
CA GLY A 316 -2.85 7.54 3.68
C GLY A 316 -3.75 8.74 3.91
#